data_7e6449120ab4650e1413e44bff4e0d34
#
_entry.id   7e6449120ab4650e1413e44bff4e0d34
#
_cell.length_a   1.000
_cell.length_b   1.000
_cell.length_c   1.000
_cell.angle_alpha   90.00
_cell.angle_beta   90.00
_cell.angle_gamma   90.00
#
_symmetry.space_group_name_H-M   'P 1'
#
loop_
_entity.id
_entity.type
_entity.pdbx_description
1 polymer ?
#
loop_
_entity_poly.entity_id
_entity_poly.type
_entity_poly.pdbx_seq_one_letter_code
_entity_poly.pdbx_strand_id
1 'polypeptide(L)'
;AGTQDVDIVIDLQILADTEAYHTLEDNLHKLGFERATNEKGQKLSWRWQTRTEHGALMVLEFLADAPEIAGGKVQPLPTEGRISALNIPHSAIVFDLHQVTEIQAELLGGGGITTETVRHANLVSFTCLKAFAFDQRFERKDAHDLVYCIEHAPEGLDAAGAAFRDARAGKHGDVVRESLSILRRRFVQEDKVEGFRKDGPVAVAQFEKGEGDAPDLREARLLRQREASDLIGRLLALIG
;
A
#
# COMPACT_ATOMS: atom_id res chain seq x y z
N ALA A 1 -13.48 -5.09 -4.29
CA ALA A 1 -13.39 -5.10 -2.83
C ALA A 1 -12.91 -3.72 -2.40
N GLY A 2 -13.70 -3.03 -1.55
CA GLY A 2 -13.29 -1.73 -1.01
C GLY A 2 -12.24 -1.92 0.09
N THR A 3 -11.32 -0.97 0.22
CA THR A 3 -10.45 -0.87 1.39
C THR A 3 -11.18 -0.09 2.49
N GLN A 4 -10.95 -0.47 3.74
CA GLN A 4 -11.44 0.28 4.91
C GLN A 4 -10.36 1.20 5.48
N ASP A 5 -9.13 1.02 5.04
CA ASP A 5 -7.94 1.69 5.54
C ASP A 5 -7.42 2.68 4.49
N VAL A 6 -7.09 3.89 4.92
CA VAL A 6 -6.41 4.91 4.13
C VAL A 6 -5.05 5.18 4.76
N ASP A 7 -3.99 4.82 4.04
CA ASP A 7 -2.61 5.08 4.42
C ASP A 7 -2.21 6.49 3.95
N ILE A 8 -1.83 7.35 4.87
CA ILE A 8 -1.40 8.73 4.60
C ILE A 8 0.10 8.85 4.88
N VAL A 9 0.88 8.96 3.81
CA VAL A 9 2.32 9.21 3.95
C VAL A 9 2.57 10.69 4.18
N ILE A 10 3.26 11.01 5.28
CA ILE A 10 3.53 12.37 5.71
C ILE A 10 4.99 12.73 5.40
N ASP A 11 5.18 13.87 4.73
CA ASP A 11 6.49 14.47 4.57
C ASP A 11 6.87 15.22 5.85
N LEU A 12 7.80 14.64 6.60
CA LEU A 12 8.26 15.18 7.88
C LEU A 12 8.98 16.54 7.75
N GLN A 13 9.52 16.85 6.56
CA GLN A 13 10.19 18.13 6.32
C GLN A 13 9.18 19.26 6.14
N ILE A 14 8.08 19.00 5.46
CA ILE A 14 7.00 19.98 5.25
C ILE A 14 6.24 20.23 6.56
N LEU A 15 6.08 19.21 7.40
CA LEU A 15 5.39 19.34 8.69
C LEU A 15 6.03 20.36 9.63
N ALA A 16 7.36 20.45 9.64
CA ALA A 16 8.08 21.37 10.55
C ALA A 16 7.76 22.86 10.26
N ASP A 17 7.31 23.16 9.04
CA ASP A 17 7.13 24.54 8.57
C ASP A 17 5.66 24.96 8.42
N THR A 18 4.68 24.09 8.72
CA THR A 18 3.27 24.36 8.37
C THR A 18 2.37 24.36 9.61
N GLU A 19 1.84 25.52 9.93
CA GLU A 19 0.88 25.77 11.02
C GLU A 19 -0.41 24.91 10.92
N ALA A 20 -0.75 24.44 9.70
CA ALA A 20 -1.94 23.63 9.44
C ALA A 20 -1.96 22.28 10.18
N TYR A 21 -0.81 21.76 10.58
CA TYR A 21 -0.73 20.47 11.28
C TYR A 21 -0.78 20.58 12.80
N HIS A 22 -0.62 21.78 13.37
CA HIS A 22 -0.68 21.97 14.81
C HIS A 22 -2.02 21.54 15.42
N THR A 23 -3.09 21.65 14.64
CA THR A 23 -4.47 21.31 15.06
C THR A 23 -4.97 19.99 14.50
N LEU A 24 -4.11 19.14 13.93
CA LEU A 24 -4.52 17.91 13.24
C LEU A 24 -5.30 16.95 14.18
N GLU A 25 -4.84 16.78 15.42
CA GLU A 25 -5.53 15.94 16.41
C GLU A 25 -6.92 16.48 16.74
N ASP A 26 -7.05 17.78 16.95
CA ASP A 26 -8.34 18.43 17.22
C ASP A 26 -9.30 18.31 16.04
N ASN A 27 -8.79 18.44 14.83
CA ASN A 27 -9.61 18.27 13.62
C ASN A 27 -10.08 16.83 13.44
N LEU A 28 -9.25 15.84 13.71
CA LEU A 28 -9.65 14.44 13.72
C LEU A 28 -10.77 14.18 14.75
N HIS A 29 -10.63 14.71 15.97
CA HIS A 29 -11.68 14.60 16.99
C HIS A 29 -12.97 15.29 16.60
N LYS A 30 -12.92 16.48 15.99
CA LYS A 30 -14.12 17.17 15.46
C LYS A 30 -14.84 16.36 14.39
N LEU A 31 -14.10 15.57 13.59
CA LEU A 31 -14.63 14.66 12.59
C LEU A 31 -15.05 13.28 13.15
N GLY A 32 -15.01 13.13 14.48
CA GLY A 32 -15.42 11.89 15.15
C GLY A 32 -14.38 10.77 15.10
N PHE A 33 -13.14 11.06 14.69
CA PHE A 33 -12.08 10.06 14.75
C PHE A 33 -11.57 9.90 16.17
N GLU A 34 -11.33 8.66 16.56
CA GLU A 34 -10.68 8.26 17.79
C GLU A 34 -9.45 7.40 17.49
N ARG A 35 -8.49 7.39 18.41
CA ARG A 35 -7.32 6.50 18.28
C ARG A 35 -7.76 5.06 18.31
N ALA A 36 -7.32 4.28 17.33
CA ALA A 36 -7.53 2.83 17.32
C ALA A 36 -6.84 2.17 18.51
N THR A 37 -7.32 1.01 18.89
CA THR A 37 -6.80 0.23 20.01
C THR A 37 -6.21 -1.07 19.49
N ASN A 38 -5.01 -1.43 19.94
CA ASN A 38 -4.40 -2.72 19.62
C ASN A 38 -5.04 -3.87 20.43
N GLU A 39 -4.65 -5.10 20.15
CA GLU A 39 -5.16 -6.31 20.84
C GLU A 39 -4.91 -6.29 22.35
N LYS A 40 -3.95 -5.52 22.84
CA LYS A 40 -3.63 -5.35 24.27
C LYS A 40 -4.40 -4.22 24.94
N GLY A 41 -5.33 -3.59 24.24
CA GLY A 41 -6.13 -2.46 24.76
C GLY A 41 -5.37 -1.12 24.79
N GLN A 42 -4.21 -1.00 24.16
CA GLN A 42 -3.44 0.23 24.12
C GLN A 42 -3.85 1.08 22.93
N LYS A 43 -4.07 2.39 23.16
CA LYS A 43 -4.38 3.34 22.09
C LYS A 43 -3.15 3.61 21.21
N LEU A 44 -3.35 3.51 19.90
CA LEU A 44 -2.32 3.79 18.89
C LEU A 44 -2.35 5.27 18.52
N SER A 45 -1.20 5.93 18.51
CA SER A 45 -1.10 7.37 18.18
C SER A 45 -0.98 7.65 16.68
N TRP A 46 -0.72 6.63 15.88
CA TRP A 46 -0.55 6.70 14.43
C TRP A 46 -1.74 6.13 13.64
N ARG A 47 -2.68 5.47 14.33
CA ARG A 47 -3.86 4.85 13.71
C ARG A 47 -5.14 5.39 14.35
N TRP A 48 -6.00 5.95 13.51
CA TRP A 48 -7.24 6.60 13.88
C TRP A 48 -8.41 5.93 13.19
N GLN A 49 -9.56 5.92 13.83
CA GLN A 49 -10.76 5.27 13.29
C GLN A 49 -12.03 6.04 13.62
N THR A 50 -13.00 5.97 12.73
CA THR A 50 -14.36 6.43 12.96
C THR A 50 -15.35 5.49 12.28
N ARG A 51 -16.63 5.69 12.53
CA ARG A 51 -17.69 4.99 11.81
C ARG A 51 -18.52 6.00 11.02
N THR A 52 -18.81 5.64 9.78
CA THR A 52 -19.77 6.41 8.97
C THR A 52 -21.19 6.32 9.57
N GLU A 53 -22.11 7.18 9.13
CA GLU A 53 -23.52 7.11 9.49
C GLU A 53 -24.15 5.74 9.17
N HIS A 54 -23.64 5.04 8.17
CA HIS A 54 -24.06 3.69 7.79
C HIS A 54 -23.32 2.58 8.56
N GLY A 55 -22.53 2.94 9.58
CA GLY A 55 -21.80 2.00 10.46
C GLY A 55 -20.54 1.41 9.85
N ALA A 56 -20.13 1.79 8.63
CA ALA A 56 -18.87 1.34 8.04
C ALA A 56 -17.68 1.90 8.83
N LEU A 57 -16.69 1.04 9.11
CA LEU A 57 -15.45 1.45 9.77
C LEU A 57 -14.56 2.18 8.75
N MET A 58 -14.08 3.34 9.11
CA MET A 58 -13.04 4.08 8.39
C MET A 58 -11.80 4.15 9.26
N VAL A 59 -10.65 3.82 8.68
CA VAL A 59 -9.36 3.83 9.37
C VAL A 59 -8.41 4.76 8.62
N LEU A 60 -7.69 5.61 9.37
CA LEU A 60 -6.59 6.43 8.86
C LEU A 60 -5.30 5.99 9.55
N GLU A 61 -4.28 5.72 8.77
CA GLU A 61 -2.94 5.39 9.24
C GLU A 61 -1.95 6.46 8.78
N PHE A 62 -1.25 7.07 9.73
CA PHE A 62 -0.19 8.02 9.42
C PHE A 62 1.14 7.29 9.32
N LEU A 63 1.76 7.39 8.16
CA LEU A 63 3.03 6.76 7.80
C LEU A 63 4.08 7.83 7.54
N ALA A 64 5.34 7.51 7.79
CA ALA A 64 6.46 8.37 7.45
C ALA A 64 7.67 7.53 7.00
N ASP A 65 8.57 8.15 6.26
CA ASP A 65 9.87 7.57 5.90
C ASP A 65 10.96 8.31 6.67
N ALA A 66 11.47 7.68 7.71
CA ALA A 66 12.54 8.21 8.56
C ALA A 66 13.73 7.22 8.51
N PRO A 67 14.73 7.45 7.65
CA PRO A 67 15.84 6.51 7.43
C PRO A 67 16.65 6.18 8.68
N GLU A 68 16.68 7.09 9.65
CA GLU A 68 17.35 6.92 10.94
C GLU A 68 16.58 6.07 11.96
N ILE A 69 15.32 5.75 11.66
CA ILE A 69 14.45 4.97 12.53
C ILE A 69 14.17 3.61 11.89
N ALA A 70 14.27 2.55 12.68
CA ALA A 70 13.95 1.22 12.18
C ALA A 70 12.50 1.12 11.69
N GLY A 71 12.28 0.37 10.61
CA GLY A 71 10.96 0.11 10.07
C GLY A 71 10.00 -0.48 11.13
N GLY A 72 8.74 -0.10 11.08
CA GLY A 72 7.71 -0.51 12.04
C GLY A 72 7.79 0.19 13.41
N LYS A 73 8.68 1.15 13.59
CA LYS A 73 8.72 1.99 14.80
C LYS A 73 7.86 3.23 14.63
N VAL A 74 7.33 3.71 15.75
CA VAL A 74 6.48 4.88 15.79
C VAL A 74 7.35 6.13 16.04
N GLN A 75 7.13 7.17 15.23
CA GLN A 75 7.77 8.46 15.35
C GLN A 75 6.73 9.53 15.71
N PRO A 76 6.94 10.33 16.78
CA PRO A 76 6.11 11.50 17.07
C PRO A 76 6.18 12.50 15.91
N LEU A 77 5.04 13.10 15.57
CA LEU A 77 4.99 14.20 14.62
C LEU A 77 5.20 15.54 15.35
N PRO A 78 5.77 16.55 14.69
CA PRO A 78 5.96 17.88 15.24
C PRO A 78 4.64 18.67 15.25
N THR A 79 3.64 18.16 15.96
CA THR A 79 2.30 18.73 16.10
C THR A 79 1.99 19.03 17.57
N GLU A 80 1.03 19.92 17.83
CA GLU A 80 0.46 20.06 19.16
C GLU A 80 -0.46 18.88 19.46
N GLY A 81 0.04 17.87 20.09
CA GLY A 81 -0.77 16.68 20.38
C GLY A 81 0.08 15.44 20.45
N ARG A 82 -0.61 14.29 20.44
CA ARG A 82 0.04 12.98 20.55
C ARG A 82 -0.10 12.16 19.25
N ILE A 83 -0.16 12.84 18.10
CA ILE A 83 -0.12 12.18 16.81
C ILE A 83 1.31 11.72 16.52
N SER A 84 1.42 10.54 15.94
CA SER A 84 2.67 10.00 15.46
C SER A 84 2.46 9.32 14.10
N ALA A 85 3.53 8.98 13.42
CA ALA A 85 3.51 8.16 12.22
C ALA A 85 4.26 6.85 12.45
N LEU A 86 3.80 5.80 11.78
CA LEU A 86 4.52 4.53 11.71
C LEU A 86 5.61 4.66 10.65
N ASN A 87 6.85 4.36 11.00
CA ASN A 87 7.94 4.40 10.04
C ASN A 87 7.87 3.24 9.06
N ILE A 88 7.63 3.54 7.79
CA ILE A 88 7.62 2.61 6.68
C ILE A 88 8.77 2.99 5.74
N PRO A 89 9.87 2.21 5.73
CA PRO A 89 11.00 2.48 4.86
C PRO A 89 10.56 2.59 3.39
N HIS A 90 11.16 3.54 2.70
CA HIS A 90 10.88 3.85 1.29
C HIS A 90 9.50 4.44 0.99
N SER A 91 8.67 4.73 1.99
CA SER A 91 7.34 5.30 1.73
C SER A 91 7.40 6.71 1.08
N ALA A 92 8.49 7.44 1.24
CA ALA A 92 8.72 8.73 0.58
C ALA A 92 8.73 8.64 -0.97
N ILE A 93 8.89 7.45 -1.55
CA ILE A 93 8.79 7.23 -3.00
C ILE A 93 7.48 7.77 -3.58
N VAL A 94 6.39 7.80 -2.80
CA VAL A 94 5.07 8.27 -3.24
C VAL A 94 5.03 9.79 -3.47
N PHE A 95 5.96 10.56 -2.91
CA PHE A 95 6.00 12.00 -3.13
C PHE A 95 6.43 12.36 -4.55
N ASP A 96 7.27 11.53 -5.17
CA ASP A 96 7.73 11.72 -6.54
C ASP A 96 6.94 10.83 -7.54
N LEU A 97 6.57 9.62 -7.14
CA LEU A 97 5.87 8.64 -7.97
C LEU A 97 4.39 8.52 -7.54
N HIS A 98 3.59 9.53 -7.86
CA HIS A 98 2.17 9.58 -7.55
C HIS A 98 1.31 9.90 -8.77
N GLN A 99 0.02 9.69 -8.63
CA GLN A 99 -1.03 10.20 -9.51
C GLN A 99 -1.86 11.24 -8.78
N VAL A 100 -2.51 12.08 -9.55
CA VAL A 100 -3.42 13.13 -9.05
C VAL A 100 -4.82 12.84 -9.57
N THR A 101 -5.78 12.80 -8.66
CA THR A 101 -7.18 12.55 -8.99
C THR A 101 -8.06 13.58 -8.30
N GLU A 102 -9.02 14.14 -9.02
CA GLU A 102 -10.09 14.95 -8.42
C GLU A 102 -11.19 14.01 -7.88
N ILE A 103 -11.52 14.18 -6.62
CA ILE A 103 -12.58 13.42 -5.94
C ILE A 103 -13.66 14.38 -5.52
N GLN A 104 -14.88 14.15 -6.01
CA GLN A 104 -16.06 14.83 -5.50
C GLN A 104 -16.73 13.96 -4.44
N ALA A 105 -16.85 14.47 -3.24
CA ALA A 105 -17.42 13.74 -2.12
C ALA A 105 -18.18 14.67 -1.16
N GLU A 106 -19.08 14.09 -0.39
CA GLU A 106 -19.72 14.76 0.73
C GLU A 106 -18.77 14.80 1.93
N LEU A 107 -18.61 15.98 2.50
CA LEU A 107 -17.80 16.16 3.71
C LEU A 107 -18.48 15.52 4.92
N LEU A 108 -17.68 14.91 5.78
CA LEU A 108 -18.14 14.37 7.06
C LEU A 108 -18.83 15.47 7.89
N GLY A 109 -19.89 15.10 8.60
CA GLY A 109 -20.64 16.04 9.44
C GLY A 109 -21.58 16.97 8.67
N GLY A 110 -21.99 16.62 7.45
CA GLY A 110 -22.96 17.39 6.66
C GLY A 110 -22.40 18.70 6.11
N GLY A 111 -21.09 18.79 5.88
CA GLY A 111 -20.38 19.96 5.36
C GLY A 111 -20.66 20.26 3.87
N GLY A 112 -21.55 19.50 3.21
CA GLY A 112 -21.87 19.65 1.80
C GLY A 112 -20.92 18.87 0.89
N ILE A 113 -21.10 19.06 -0.44
CA ILE A 113 -20.26 18.41 -1.46
C ILE A 113 -19.07 19.31 -1.76
N THR A 114 -17.87 18.72 -1.76
CA THR A 114 -16.64 19.38 -2.20
C THR A 114 -15.95 18.58 -3.28
N THR A 115 -15.10 19.25 -4.05
CA THR A 115 -14.17 18.59 -5.00
C THR A 115 -12.75 18.86 -4.53
N GLU A 116 -12.04 17.81 -4.22
CA GLU A 116 -10.67 17.87 -3.71
C GLU A 116 -9.70 17.16 -4.64
N THR A 117 -8.50 17.72 -4.74
CA THR A 117 -7.41 17.12 -5.50
C THR A 117 -6.59 16.23 -4.57
N VAL A 118 -6.66 14.91 -4.81
CA VAL A 118 -5.97 13.91 -3.99
C VAL A 118 -4.75 13.36 -4.74
N ARG A 119 -3.59 13.37 -4.09
CA ARG A 119 -2.40 12.66 -4.56
C ARG A 119 -2.38 11.27 -3.95
N HIS A 120 -2.18 10.26 -4.78
CA HIS A 120 -2.10 8.87 -4.34
C HIS A 120 -0.96 8.14 -5.05
N ALA A 121 -0.46 7.07 -4.46
CA ALA A 121 0.57 6.24 -5.07
C ALA A 121 0.20 5.85 -6.51
N ASN A 122 1.15 5.97 -7.43
CA ASN A 122 0.96 5.41 -8.77
C ASN A 122 1.27 3.90 -8.77
N LEU A 123 1.08 3.23 -9.89
CA LEU A 123 1.31 1.78 -10.00
C LEU A 123 2.70 1.37 -9.54
N VAL A 124 3.74 2.15 -9.89
CA VAL A 124 5.13 1.82 -9.56
C VAL A 124 5.37 1.91 -8.05
N SER A 125 5.07 3.07 -7.44
CA SER A 125 5.29 3.26 -6.00
C SER A 125 4.44 2.30 -5.16
N PHE A 126 3.16 2.09 -5.53
CA PHE A 126 2.30 1.13 -4.85
C PHE A 126 2.86 -0.29 -4.92
N THR A 127 3.28 -0.74 -6.12
CA THR A 127 3.87 -2.07 -6.28
C THR A 127 5.15 -2.24 -5.49
N CYS A 128 6.04 -1.22 -5.48
CA CYS A 128 7.26 -1.26 -4.69
C CYS A 128 6.95 -1.43 -3.19
N LEU A 129 6.07 -0.61 -2.64
CA LEU A 129 5.73 -0.67 -1.22
C LEU A 129 5.04 -1.99 -0.84
N LYS A 130 4.16 -2.51 -1.69
CA LYS A 130 3.53 -3.82 -1.49
C LYS A 130 4.50 -4.99 -1.63
N ALA A 131 5.50 -4.88 -2.50
CA ALA A 131 6.56 -5.90 -2.60
C ALA A 131 7.39 -5.96 -1.31
N PHE A 132 7.82 -4.82 -0.77
CA PHE A 132 8.53 -4.77 0.53
C PHE A 132 7.65 -5.29 1.68
N ALA A 133 6.38 -4.87 1.74
CA ALA A 133 5.46 -5.33 2.77
C ALA A 133 5.28 -6.85 2.73
N PHE A 134 5.06 -7.42 1.54
CA PHE A 134 4.93 -8.86 1.36
C PHE A 134 6.21 -9.61 1.75
N ASP A 135 7.38 -9.10 1.34
CA ASP A 135 8.67 -9.74 1.68
C ASP A 135 8.98 -9.77 3.18
N GLN A 136 8.49 -8.77 3.93
CA GLN A 136 8.72 -8.64 5.37
C GLN A 136 7.74 -9.44 6.24
N ARG A 137 6.45 -9.44 5.88
CA ARG A 137 5.39 -9.97 6.75
C ARG A 137 4.58 -11.13 6.15
N PHE A 138 4.78 -11.42 4.87
CA PHE A 138 4.10 -12.51 4.15
C PHE A 138 2.56 -12.46 4.19
N GLU A 139 1.99 -11.26 4.32
CA GLU A 139 0.54 -11.08 4.31
C GLU A 139 -0.03 -11.31 2.91
N ARG A 140 -0.97 -12.23 2.78
CA ARG A 140 -1.59 -12.60 1.50
C ARG A 140 -2.21 -11.43 0.78
N LYS A 141 -2.79 -10.50 1.53
CA LYS A 141 -3.39 -9.29 1.00
C LYS A 141 -2.38 -8.44 0.23
N ASP A 142 -1.14 -8.32 0.71
CA ASP A 142 -0.11 -7.53 0.03
C ASP A 142 0.25 -8.11 -1.33
N ALA A 143 0.39 -9.44 -1.43
CA ALA A 143 0.63 -10.12 -2.69
C ALA A 143 -0.56 -9.97 -3.65
N HIS A 144 -1.80 -10.10 -3.13
CA HIS A 144 -3.02 -9.91 -3.91
C HIS A 144 -3.13 -8.48 -4.45
N ASP A 145 -3.02 -7.46 -3.57
CA ASP A 145 -3.17 -6.06 -3.95
C ASP A 145 -2.15 -5.66 -5.03
N LEU A 146 -0.90 -6.13 -4.89
CA LEU A 146 0.17 -5.91 -5.87
C LEU A 146 -0.19 -6.49 -7.23
N VAL A 147 -0.58 -7.78 -7.28
CA VAL A 147 -0.92 -8.47 -8.53
C VAL A 147 -2.17 -7.85 -9.14
N TYR A 148 -3.19 -7.57 -8.33
CA TYR A 148 -4.43 -6.94 -8.77
C TYR A 148 -4.19 -5.59 -9.46
N CYS A 149 -3.37 -4.72 -8.88
CA CYS A 149 -3.09 -3.41 -9.49
C CYS A 149 -2.32 -3.52 -10.81
N ILE A 150 -1.40 -4.48 -10.94
CA ILE A 150 -0.68 -4.72 -12.20
C ILE A 150 -1.63 -5.31 -13.25
N GLU A 151 -2.47 -6.28 -12.86
CA GLU A 151 -3.44 -6.94 -13.76
C GLU A 151 -4.48 -5.96 -14.32
N HIS A 152 -4.86 -4.96 -13.51
CA HIS A 152 -5.85 -3.95 -13.86
C HIS A 152 -5.22 -2.59 -14.20
N ALA A 153 -3.95 -2.56 -14.60
CA ALA A 153 -3.30 -1.33 -15.02
C ALA A 153 -4.08 -0.69 -16.20
N PRO A 154 -4.55 0.57 -16.10
CA PRO A 154 -5.47 1.16 -17.08
C PRO A 154 -4.95 1.14 -18.52
N GLU A 155 -3.64 1.32 -18.69
CA GLU A 155 -2.99 1.37 -20.00
C GLU A 155 -2.32 0.04 -20.38
N GLY A 156 -2.56 -1.01 -19.59
CA GLY A 156 -2.06 -2.35 -19.83
C GLY A 156 -0.61 -2.59 -19.40
N LEU A 157 -0.16 -3.83 -19.60
CA LEU A 157 1.12 -4.32 -19.07
C LEU A 157 2.34 -3.65 -19.74
N ASP A 158 2.27 -3.32 -21.02
CA ASP A 158 3.38 -2.66 -21.74
C ASP A 158 3.66 -1.26 -21.19
N ALA A 159 2.60 -0.49 -20.93
CA ALA A 159 2.71 0.83 -20.31
C ALA A 159 3.22 0.73 -18.87
N ALA A 160 2.75 -0.27 -18.11
CA ALA A 160 3.27 -0.57 -16.78
C ALA A 160 4.79 -0.85 -16.85
N GLY A 161 5.24 -1.71 -17.78
CA GLY A 161 6.66 -2.00 -18.01
C GLY A 161 7.47 -0.76 -18.34
N ALA A 162 6.94 0.14 -19.17
CA ALA A 162 7.58 1.43 -19.49
C ALA A 162 7.72 2.31 -18.24
N ALA A 163 6.66 2.46 -17.45
CA ALA A 163 6.68 3.25 -16.21
C ALA A 163 7.73 2.72 -15.20
N PHE A 164 7.86 1.41 -15.07
CA PHE A 164 8.91 0.82 -14.23
C PHE A 164 10.31 1.07 -14.77
N ARG A 165 10.55 1.00 -16.09
CA ARG A 165 11.86 1.35 -16.70
C ARG A 165 12.24 2.78 -16.40
N ASP A 166 11.31 3.71 -16.58
CA ASP A 166 11.53 5.13 -16.34
C ASP A 166 11.85 5.40 -14.87
N ALA A 167 11.07 4.83 -13.95
CA ALA A 167 11.29 4.96 -12.53
C ALA A 167 12.63 4.32 -12.07
N ARG A 168 13.02 3.19 -12.68
CA ARG A 168 14.32 2.53 -12.43
C ARG A 168 15.51 3.40 -12.85
N ALA A 169 15.35 4.19 -13.89
CA ALA A 169 16.37 5.14 -14.35
C ALA A 169 16.37 6.46 -13.57
N GLY A 170 15.34 6.75 -12.78
CA GLY A 170 15.14 7.98 -12.04
C GLY A 170 15.74 8.00 -10.63
N LYS A 171 15.32 8.98 -9.85
CA LYS A 171 15.76 9.27 -8.46
C LYS A 171 15.63 8.06 -7.52
N HIS A 172 14.58 7.27 -7.68
CA HIS A 172 14.27 6.11 -6.82
C HIS A 172 14.72 4.77 -7.43
N GLY A 173 15.66 4.80 -8.36
CA GLY A 173 16.10 3.61 -9.10
C GLY A 173 16.55 2.45 -8.22
N ASP A 174 17.19 2.71 -7.08
CA ASP A 174 17.63 1.66 -6.14
C ASP A 174 16.43 0.96 -5.50
N VAL A 175 15.47 1.73 -5.01
CA VAL A 175 14.22 1.21 -4.41
C VAL A 175 13.43 0.37 -5.43
N VAL A 176 13.32 0.85 -6.66
CA VAL A 176 12.66 0.13 -7.75
C VAL A 176 13.40 -1.18 -8.06
N ARG A 177 14.74 -1.16 -8.19
CA ARG A 177 15.54 -2.37 -8.44
C ARG A 177 15.37 -3.41 -7.34
N GLU A 178 15.39 -2.99 -6.09
CA GLU A 178 15.21 -3.87 -4.95
C GLU A 178 13.81 -4.50 -4.97
N SER A 179 12.76 -3.72 -5.19
CA SER A 179 11.39 -4.24 -5.30
C SER A 179 11.24 -5.24 -6.46
N LEU A 180 11.84 -4.97 -7.62
CA LEU A 180 11.85 -5.89 -8.76
C LEU A 180 12.61 -7.20 -8.44
N SER A 181 13.67 -7.13 -7.65
CA SER A 181 14.37 -8.32 -7.15
C SER A 181 13.48 -9.16 -6.23
N ILE A 182 12.68 -8.52 -5.37
CA ILE A 182 11.69 -9.19 -4.53
C ILE A 182 10.63 -9.89 -5.41
N LEU A 183 10.08 -9.18 -6.42
CA LEU A 183 9.11 -9.77 -7.33
C LEU A 183 9.68 -11.01 -8.04
N ARG A 184 10.90 -10.93 -8.54
CA ARG A 184 11.58 -12.06 -9.18
C ARG A 184 11.70 -13.24 -8.21
N ARG A 185 12.22 -13.01 -7.01
CA ARG A 185 12.42 -14.04 -5.99
C ARG A 185 11.12 -14.66 -5.51
N ARG A 186 10.05 -13.87 -5.36
CA ARG A 186 8.79 -14.33 -4.77
C ARG A 186 7.75 -14.85 -5.75
N PHE A 187 7.83 -14.49 -7.04
CA PHE A 187 6.78 -14.80 -8.02
C PHE A 187 7.26 -15.59 -9.23
N VAL A 188 8.52 -15.48 -9.62
CA VAL A 188 9.00 -16.01 -10.88
C VAL A 188 9.96 -17.17 -10.67
N GLN A 189 9.99 -18.07 -11.64
CA GLN A 189 10.87 -19.23 -11.61
C GLN A 189 12.33 -18.81 -11.44
N GLU A 190 12.96 -19.42 -10.47
CA GLU A 190 14.39 -19.37 -10.21
C GLU A 190 14.90 -20.79 -9.90
N ASP A 191 16.02 -21.19 -10.48
CA ASP A 191 16.65 -22.50 -10.29
C ASP A 191 15.69 -23.68 -10.53
N LYS A 192 15.36 -24.41 -9.44
CA LYS A 192 14.58 -25.66 -9.49
C LYS A 192 13.12 -25.50 -9.04
N VAL A 193 12.70 -24.27 -8.66
CA VAL A 193 11.33 -24.04 -8.18
C VAL A 193 10.51 -23.35 -9.26
N GLU A 194 9.43 -24.01 -9.70
CA GLU A 194 8.48 -23.42 -10.63
C GLU A 194 7.84 -22.16 -10.03
N GLY A 195 7.78 -21.06 -10.79
CA GLY A 195 7.33 -19.77 -10.30
C GLY A 195 5.96 -19.80 -9.61
N PHE A 196 5.01 -20.55 -10.17
CA PHE A 196 3.66 -20.65 -9.61
C PHE A 196 3.60 -21.33 -8.22
N ARG A 197 4.65 -22.03 -7.80
CA ARG A 197 4.78 -22.66 -6.47
C ARG A 197 5.45 -21.77 -5.44
N LYS A 198 5.91 -20.57 -5.83
CA LYS A 198 6.52 -19.62 -4.91
C LYS A 198 5.47 -18.93 -4.03
N ASP A 199 5.94 -18.31 -2.97
CA ASP A 199 5.10 -17.70 -1.91
C ASP A 199 4.10 -16.68 -2.46
N GLY A 200 4.50 -15.84 -3.41
CA GLY A 200 3.67 -14.80 -3.98
C GLY A 200 2.42 -15.35 -4.70
N PRO A 201 2.55 -16.17 -5.76
CA PRO A 201 1.41 -16.76 -6.44
C PRO A 201 0.53 -17.61 -5.53
N VAL A 202 1.13 -18.33 -4.57
CA VAL A 202 0.39 -19.11 -3.57
C VAL A 202 -0.45 -18.19 -2.70
N ALA A 203 0.15 -17.10 -2.19
CA ALA A 203 -0.54 -16.11 -1.35
C ALA A 203 -1.73 -15.47 -2.10
N VAL A 204 -1.55 -15.06 -3.36
CA VAL A 204 -2.63 -14.51 -4.21
C VAL A 204 -3.78 -15.50 -4.34
N ALA A 205 -3.48 -16.74 -4.74
CA ALA A 205 -4.51 -17.75 -4.95
C ALA A 205 -5.25 -18.12 -3.66
N GLN A 206 -4.56 -18.18 -2.54
CA GLN A 206 -5.18 -18.44 -1.23
C GLN A 206 -6.05 -17.28 -0.76
N PHE A 207 -5.64 -16.04 -1.01
CA PHE A 207 -6.44 -14.85 -0.67
C PHE A 207 -7.76 -14.84 -1.46
N GLU A 208 -7.71 -15.12 -2.76
CA GLU A 208 -8.87 -15.02 -3.64
C GLU A 208 -9.81 -16.23 -3.58
N LYS A 209 -9.27 -17.44 -3.42
CA LYS A 209 -10.02 -18.71 -3.51
C LYS A 209 -10.19 -19.42 -2.17
N GLY A 210 -9.54 -18.91 -1.10
CA GLY A 210 -9.55 -19.57 0.21
C GLY A 210 -8.65 -20.80 0.29
N GLU A 211 -8.66 -21.48 1.45
CA GLU A 211 -7.77 -22.61 1.76
C GLU A 211 -8.46 -24.00 1.71
N GLY A 212 -9.72 -24.05 1.33
CA GLY A 212 -10.49 -25.31 1.27
C GLY A 212 -9.84 -26.40 0.42
N ASP A 213 -10.04 -27.67 0.82
CA ASP A 213 -9.38 -28.83 0.19
C ASP A 213 -10.21 -29.51 -0.90
N ALA A 214 -11.36 -28.95 -1.28
CA ALA A 214 -12.18 -29.48 -2.36
C ALA A 214 -11.38 -29.52 -3.68
N PRO A 215 -11.52 -30.55 -4.52
CA PRO A 215 -10.74 -30.73 -5.74
C PRO A 215 -10.85 -29.55 -6.72
N ASP A 216 -12.04 -29.02 -6.89
CA ASP A 216 -12.33 -27.84 -7.73
C ASP A 216 -11.64 -26.57 -7.20
N LEU A 217 -11.58 -26.38 -5.90
CA LEU A 217 -10.85 -25.27 -5.30
C LEU A 217 -9.33 -25.40 -5.44
N ARG A 218 -8.82 -26.62 -5.38
CA ARG A 218 -7.38 -26.87 -5.63
C ARG A 218 -7.00 -26.54 -7.06
N GLU A 219 -7.83 -26.98 -8.03
CA GLU A 219 -7.61 -26.68 -9.44
C GLU A 219 -7.68 -25.17 -9.72
N ALA A 220 -8.70 -24.49 -9.20
CA ALA A 220 -8.86 -23.05 -9.32
C ALA A 220 -7.67 -22.27 -8.72
N ARG A 221 -7.15 -22.70 -7.55
CA ARG A 221 -5.94 -22.12 -6.97
C ARG A 221 -4.71 -22.34 -7.85
N LEU A 222 -4.52 -23.56 -8.36
CA LEU A 222 -3.38 -23.86 -9.21
C LEU A 222 -3.39 -23.02 -10.50
N LEU A 223 -4.56 -22.84 -11.11
CA LEU A 223 -4.71 -21.96 -12.26
C LEU A 223 -4.33 -20.52 -11.89
N ARG A 224 -4.88 -19.99 -10.81
CA ARG A 224 -4.58 -18.61 -10.36
C ARG A 224 -3.11 -18.39 -10.00
N GLN A 225 -2.46 -19.39 -9.42
CA GLN A 225 -1.00 -19.35 -9.16
C GLN A 225 -0.20 -19.20 -10.45
N ARG A 226 -0.57 -19.94 -11.50
CA ARG A 226 0.10 -19.84 -12.81
C ARG A 226 -0.12 -18.48 -13.45
N GLU A 227 -1.35 -17.96 -13.42
CA GLU A 227 -1.69 -16.64 -13.93
C GLU A 227 -0.90 -15.52 -13.23
N ALA A 228 -0.85 -15.53 -11.90
CA ALA A 228 -0.10 -14.54 -11.13
C ALA A 228 1.42 -14.60 -11.41
N SER A 229 1.99 -15.81 -11.49
CA SER A 229 3.41 -16.00 -11.82
C SER A 229 3.73 -15.55 -13.25
N ASP A 230 2.89 -15.88 -14.23
CA ASP A 230 3.06 -15.46 -15.62
C ASP A 230 2.96 -13.94 -15.77
N LEU A 231 1.97 -13.31 -15.15
CA LEU A 231 1.79 -11.86 -15.19
C LEU A 231 3.05 -11.13 -14.69
N ILE A 232 3.57 -11.51 -13.53
CA ILE A 232 4.78 -10.90 -12.97
C ILE A 232 6.00 -11.21 -13.83
N GLY A 233 6.11 -12.44 -14.34
CA GLY A 233 7.19 -12.82 -15.28
C GLY A 233 7.19 -11.97 -16.55
N ARG A 234 6.04 -11.72 -17.14
CA ARG A 234 5.85 -10.87 -18.31
C ARG A 234 6.20 -9.40 -18.00
N LEU A 235 5.74 -8.88 -16.86
CA LEU A 235 6.11 -7.53 -16.44
C LEU A 235 7.63 -7.39 -16.32
N LEU A 236 8.29 -8.32 -15.63
CA LEU A 236 9.74 -8.30 -15.45
C LEU A 236 10.50 -8.42 -16.79
N ALA A 237 9.99 -9.20 -17.72
CA ALA A 237 10.56 -9.31 -19.08
C ALA A 237 10.46 -7.98 -19.87
N LEU A 238 9.37 -7.24 -19.70
CA LEU A 238 9.20 -5.91 -20.31
C LEU A 238 10.13 -4.85 -19.70
N ILE A 239 10.54 -5.03 -18.45
CA ILE A 239 11.42 -4.08 -17.75
C ILE A 239 12.91 -4.33 -18.10
N GLY A 240 13.29 -5.57 -18.30
CA GLY A 240 14.67 -6.00 -18.62
C GLY A 240 15.52 -6.31 -17.40
#